data_803ea7580ed0f5ac3a006f807c287b61
#
_entry.id   803ea7580ed0f5ac3a006f807c287b61
#
_cell.length_a   1.000
_cell.length_b   1.000
_cell.length_c   1.000
_cell.angle_alpha   90.00
_cell.angle_beta   90.00
_cell.angle_gamma   90.00
#
_symmetry.space_group_name_H-M   'P 1'
#
loop_
_entity.id
_entity.type
_entity.pdbx_description
1 polymer ?
#
loop_
_entity_poly.entity_id
_entity_poly.type
_entity_poly.pdbx_seq_one_letter_code
_entity_poly.pdbx_strand_id
1 'polypeptide(L)'
;MPLAFKRSQRLSIGTEIELQLVDLESYDLTDKADQVVTDLGDNKRIKHELTKSMVELNSSVHTNIDLLHDELRELTASIRLSAQNFGCDVCGGGRHLSNDWRKQVITDAQRYQQLASRFGYLSKLACVFGQHIHIGVNNGDEAMYLCHALTPYFPHFIALSASSPLYQGVDTLFASSRFSAQNSFPNYGCLEQIYNWEQFNVYYERLSAAGVIDSIKDIYWDARPMPELGTVEIRICDTPLHISHAVLLVGYCRLLAGFLL
;
A
#
# COMPACT_ATOMS: atom_id res chain seq x y z
N MET A 1 -9.11 6.64 -24.40
CA MET A 1 -10.51 6.83 -23.90
C MET A 1 -10.44 7.32 -22.45
N PRO A 2 -11.26 8.30 -22.06
CA PRO A 2 -11.27 8.79 -20.69
C PRO A 2 -11.57 7.65 -19.70
N LEU A 3 -10.89 7.67 -18.54
CA LEU A 3 -11.16 6.69 -17.49
C LEU A 3 -12.55 6.92 -16.90
N ALA A 4 -13.39 5.89 -16.96
CA ALA A 4 -14.68 5.92 -16.27
C ALA A 4 -14.45 5.78 -14.76
N PHE A 5 -15.06 6.64 -13.96
CA PHE A 5 -15.00 6.55 -12.50
C PHE A 5 -16.22 5.75 -11.98
N LYS A 6 -15.96 4.61 -11.34
CA LYS A 6 -16.99 3.79 -10.70
C LYS A 6 -17.48 4.50 -9.44
N ARG A 7 -18.79 4.55 -9.23
CA ARG A 7 -19.36 5.04 -7.97
C ARG A 7 -19.17 4.01 -6.86
N SER A 8 -18.75 4.44 -5.67
CA SER A 8 -18.77 3.66 -4.44
C SER A 8 -19.66 4.30 -3.38
N GLN A 9 -20.04 3.55 -2.34
CA GLN A 9 -20.76 4.14 -1.23
C GLN A 9 -19.84 5.16 -0.54
N ARG A 10 -20.32 6.40 -0.42
CA ARG A 10 -19.57 7.50 0.21
C ARG A 10 -19.15 7.13 1.64
N LEU A 11 -17.88 7.35 1.96
CA LEU A 11 -17.27 7.01 3.25
C LEU A 11 -17.28 5.51 3.60
N SER A 12 -17.52 4.62 2.63
CA SER A 12 -17.13 3.22 2.80
C SER A 12 -15.60 3.14 2.91
N ILE A 13 -15.12 2.13 3.60
CA ILE A 13 -13.70 1.94 3.92
C ILE A 13 -13.20 0.57 3.45
N GLY A 14 -11.95 0.54 3.07
CA GLY A 14 -11.16 -0.66 2.83
C GLY A 14 -9.70 -0.37 3.12
N THR A 15 -8.90 -1.39 3.28
CA THR A 15 -7.46 -1.22 3.46
C THR A 15 -6.70 -2.39 2.87
N GLU A 16 -5.51 -2.08 2.34
CA GLU A 16 -4.47 -3.03 1.96
C GLU A 16 -3.34 -2.90 2.98
N ILE A 17 -2.78 -4.03 3.41
CA ILE A 17 -1.69 -4.06 4.39
C ILE A 17 -0.60 -4.98 3.86
N GLU A 18 0.58 -4.43 3.65
CA GLU A 18 1.77 -5.17 3.25
C GLU A 18 2.47 -5.70 4.50
N LEU A 19 2.64 -7.02 4.59
CA LEU A 19 3.27 -7.70 5.73
C LEU A 19 4.61 -8.31 5.33
N GLN A 20 5.57 -8.25 6.25
CA GLN A 20 6.87 -8.90 6.13
C GLN A 20 6.72 -10.38 6.45
N LEU A 21 7.39 -11.25 5.68
CA LEU A 21 7.64 -12.63 6.06
C LEU A 21 9.03 -12.72 6.67
N VAL A 22 9.11 -13.14 7.92
CA VAL A 22 10.35 -13.23 8.68
C VAL A 22 10.61 -14.66 9.11
N ASP A 23 11.84 -15.12 8.95
CA ASP A 23 12.28 -16.43 9.41
C ASP A 23 12.27 -16.51 10.94
N LEU A 24 11.81 -17.62 11.50
CA LEU A 24 11.63 -17.78 12.95
C LEU A 24 12.93 -17.91 13.76
N GLU A 25 14.05 -18.23 13.11
CA GLU A 25 15.34 -18.41 13.76
C GLU A 25 16.21 -17.17 13.62
N SER A 26 16.37 -16.68 12.39
CA SER A 26 17.24 -15.55 12.08
C SER A 26 16.57 -14.20 12.21
N TYR A 27 15.23 -14.15 12.17
CA TYR A 27 14.41 -12.94 12.08
C TYR A 27 14.67 -12.10 10.83
N ASP A 28 15.39 -12.63 9.82
CA ASP A 28 15.59 -11.99 8.54
C ASP A 28 14.39 -12.18 7.62
N LEU A 29 14.25 -11.32 6.59
CA LEU A 29 13.24 -11.53 5.55
C LEU A 29 13.48 -12.85 4.83
N THR A 30 12.39 -13.59 4.57
CA THR A 30 12.44 -14.89 3.91
C THR A 30 11.48 -14.97 2.72
N ASP A 31 11.92 -15.59 1.62
CA ASP A 31 11.21 -15.69 0.34
C ASP A 31 10.17 -16.82 0.35
N LYS A 32 9.17 -16.72 1.23
CA LYS A 32 8.13 -17.74 1.45
C LYS A 32 6.74 -17.35 0.95
N ALA A 33 6.59 -16.20 0.28
CA ALA A 33 5.28 -15.73 -0.17
C ALA A 33 4.57 -16.72 -1.10
N ASP A 34 5.30 -17.40 -1.99
CA ASP A 34 4.71 -18.38 -2.90
C ASP A 34 4.09 -19.56 -2.13
N GLN A 35 4.78 -20.05 -1.09
CA GLN A 35 4.29 -21.15 -0.25
C GLN A 35 3.08 -20.71 0.57
N VAL A 36 3.16 -19.56 1.24
CA VAL A 36 2.11 -19.04 2.12
C VAL A 36 0.83 -18.75 1.31
N VAL A 37 0.93 -18.06 0.18
CA VAL A 37 -0.24 -17.74 -0.65
C VAL A 37 -0.85 -19.00 -1.26
N THR A 38 -0.03 -19.98 -1.67
CA THR A 38 -0.52 -21.26 -2.20
C THR A 38 -1.23 -22.08 -1.15
N ASP A 39 -0.70 -22.15 0.08
CA ASP A 39 -1.30 -22.90 1.21
C ASP A 39 -2.66 -22.29 1.61
N LEU A 40 -2.82 -20.98 1.51
CA LEU A 40 -4.08 -20.29 1.78
C LEU A 40 -5.11 -20.42 0.63
N GLY A 41 -4.74 -21.07 -0.46
CA GLY A 41 -5.60 -21.38 -1.60
C GLY A 41 -6.07 -20.13 -2.35
N ASP A 42 -7.28 -20.22 -2.94
CA ASP A 42 -7.85 -19.11 -3.74
C ASP A 42 -8.37 -17.93 -2.90
N ASN A 43 -7.76 -17.65 -1.75
CA ASN A 43 -8.13 -16.50 -0.95
C ASN A 43 -7.73 -15.19 -1.64
N LYS A 44 -8.67 -14.61 -2.42
CA LYS A 44 -8.48 -13.38 -3.20
C LYS A 44 -8.07 -12.16 -2.37
N ARG A 45 -8.12 -12.27 -1.04
CA ARG A 45 -7.75 -11.18 -0.12
C ARG A 45 -6.29 -11.21 0.29
N ILE A 46 -5.59 -12.32 0.03
CA ILE A 46 -4.18 -12.47 0.34
C ILE A 46 -3.45 -12.68 -0.98
N LYS A 47 -2.50 -11.80 -1.26
CA LYS A 47 -1.83 -11.76 -2.56
C LYS A 47 -0.32 -11.67 -2.41
N HIS A 48 0.36 -12.07 -3.48
CA HIS A 48 1.76 -11.74 -3.67
C HIS A 48 1.94 -10.23 -3.83
N GLU A 49 3.07 -9.74 -3.36
CA GLU A 49 3.53 -8.38 -3.58
C GLU A 49 4.88 -8.38 -4.33
N LEU A 50 5.53 -7.23 -4.43
CA LEU A 50 6.72 -6.97 -5.25
C LEU A 50 7.85 -7.97 -5.02
N THR A 51 8.11 -8.34 -3.77
CA THR A 51 9.16 -9.31 -3.42
C THR A 51 8.59 -10.55 -2.78
N LYS A 52 9.29 -11.69 -2.93
CA LYS A 52 8.88 -12.98 -2.35
C LYS A 52 8.92 -13.03 -0.82
N SER A 53 9.41 -11.98 -0.18
CA SER A 53 9.39 -11.79 1.27
C SER A 53 8.23 -10.95 1.78
N MET A 54 7.23 -10.68 0.92
CA MET A 54 6.07 -9.84 1.21
C MET A 54 4.78 -10.57 0.87
N VAL A 55 3.76 -10.35 1.70
CA VAL A 55 2.38 -10.71 1.39
C VAL A 55 1.48 -9.49 1.59
N GLU A 56 0.53 -9.29 0.69
CA GLU A 56 -0.47 -8.22 0.78
C GLU A 56 -1.79 -8.79 1.26
N LEU A 57 -2.36 -8.18 2.28
CA LEU A 57 -3.67 -8.46 2.83
C LEU A 57 -4.63 -7.36 2.39
N ASN A 58 -5.75 -7.74 1.76
CA ASN A 58 -6.78 -6.83 1.27
C ASN A 58 -8.09 -7.04 2.03
N SER A 59 -8.64 -6.02 2.67
CA SER A 59 -9.95 -6.12 3.32
C SER A 59 -11.10 -6.17 2.31
N SER A 60 -12.29 -6.56 2.80
CA SER A 60 -13.56 -6.23 2.16
C SER A 60 -13.83 -4.73 2.21
N VAL A 61 -14.90 -4.32 1.51
CA VAL A 61 -15.48 -2.99 1.67
C VAL A 61 -16.40 -2.99 2.88
N HIS A 62 -16.14 -2.10 3.82
CA HIS A 62 -16.90 -1.96 5.06
C HIS A 62 -17.51 -0.57 5.22
N THR A 63 -18.54 -0.48 6.05
CA THR A 63 -19.10 0.78 6.57
C THR A 63 -19.02 0.82 8.10
N ASN A 64 -18.62 -0.29 8.72
CA ASN A 64 -18.40 -0.44 10.16
C ASN A 64 -16.95 -0.77 10.44
N ILE A 65 -16.33 -0.04 11.35
CA ILE A 65 -14.90 -0.18 11.68
C ILE A 65 -14.63 -1.47 12.48
N ASP A 66 -15.58 -1.92 13.30
CA ASP A 66 -15.42 -3.13 14.11
C ASP A 66 -15.41 -4.37 13.21
N LEU A 67 -16.28 -4.40 12.18
CA LEU A 67 -16.29 -5.49 11.20
C LEU A 67 -15.00 -5.53 10.37
N LEU A 68 -14.43 -4.38 10.03
CA LEU A 68 -13.11 -4.30 9.40
C LEU A 68 -12.03 -4.87 10.33
N HIS A 69 -12.07 -4.53 11.61
CA HIS A 69 -11.11 -5.02 12.60
C HIS A 69 -11.15 -6.55 12.73
N ASP A 70 -12.35 -7.11 12.83
CA ASP A 70 -12.53 -8.55 12.97
C ASP A 70 -12.04 -9.29 11.72
N GLU A 71 -12.39 -8.82 10.50
CA GLU A 71 -11.88 -9.39 9.25
C GLU A 71 -10.35 -9.37 9.17
N LEU A 72 -9.73 -8.23 9.48
CA LEU A 72 -8.26 -8.10 9.42
C LEU A 72 -7.56 -9.02 10.44
N ARG A 73 -8.13 -9.19 11.62
CA ARG A 73 -7.62 -10.13 12.63
C ARG A 73 -7.68 -11.57 12.12
N GLU A 74 -8.80 -11.98 11.57
CA GLU A 74 -8.98 -13.34 11.02
C GLU A 74 -8.01 -13.60 9.86
N LEU A 75 -7.89 -12.68 8.92
CA LEU A 75 -6.99 -12.80 7.78
C LEU A 75 -5.52 -12.86 8.24
N THR A 76 -5.12 -11.99 9.16
CA THR A 76 -3.76 -12.00 9.70
C THR A 76 -3.47 -13.31 10.46
N ALA A 77 -4.42 -13.82 11.24
CA ALA A 77 -4.26 -15.11 11.93
C ALA A 77 -4.10 -16.25 10.92
N SER A 78 -4.86 -16.24 9.83
CA SER A 78 -4.75 -17.26 8.76
C SER A 78 -3.39 -17.21 8.07
N ILE A 79 -2.89 -16.01 7.71
CA ILE A 79 -1.56 -15.84 7.11
C ILE A 79 -0.49 -16.37 8.08
N ARG A 80 -0.60 -16.01 9.35
CA ARG A 80 0.35 -16.40 10.38
C ARG A 80 0.43 -17.91 10.55
N LEU A 81 -0.72 -18.58 10.63
CA LEU A 81 -0.78 -20.04 10.73
C LEU A 81 -0.14 -20.72 9.52
N SER A 82 -0.43 -20.24 8.32
CA SER A 82 0.20 -20.74 7.10
C SER A 82 1.71 -20.50 7.11
N ALA A 83 2.17 -19.29 7.44
CA ALA A 83 3.59 -18.95 7.50
C ALA A 83 4.38 -19.87 8.44
N GLN A 84 3.82 -20.20 9.61
CA GLN A 84 4.45 -21.08 10.59
C GLN A 84 4.68 -22.51 10.05
N ASN A 85 3.85 -22.99 9.13
CA ASN A 85 4.07 -24.29 8.47
C ASN A 85 5.35 -24.29 7.60
N PHE A 86 5.84 -23.12 7.23
CA PHE A 86 7.03 -22.94 6.39
C PHE A 86 8.23 -22.34 7.16
N GLY A 87 8.19 -22.35 8.50
CA GLY A 87 9.28 -21.88 9.36
C GLY A 87 9.43 -20.35 9.39
N CYS A 88 8.37 -19.60 9.08
CA CYS A 88 8.36 -18.15 9.15
C CYS A 88 7.12 -17.61 9.89
N ASP A 89 7.13 -16.33 10.22
CA ASP A 89 5.97 -15.62 10.77
C ASP A 89 5.79 -14.29 10.00
N VAL A 90 4.73 -13.56 10.30
CA VAL A 90 4.46 -12.27 9.70
C VAL A 90 4.62 -11.14 10.72
N CYS A 91 5.15 -10.01 10.28
CA CYS A 91 5.17 -8.81 11.10
C CYS A 91 4.85 -7.56 10.28
N GLY A 92 4.42 -6.51 10.98
CA GLY A 92 4.31 -5.16 10.45
C GLY A 92 5.65 -4.42 10.46
N GLY A 93 5.58 -3.11 10.29
CA GLY A 93 6.73 -2.22 10.18
C GLY A 93 6.92 -1.74 8.75
N GLY A 94 7.22 -0.46 8.56
CA GLY A 94 7.39 0.15 7.22
C GLY A 94 8.66 -0.32 6.50
N ARG A 95 9.63 -0.85 7.23
CA ARG A 95 10.87 -1.47 6.72
C ARG A 95 11.34 -2.57 7.65
N HIS A 96 11.99 -3.56 7.08
CA HIS A 96 12.74 -4.54 7.86
C HIS A 96 14.07 -3.93 8.36
N LEU A 97 14.44 -4.26 9.60
CA LEU A 97 15.56 -3.61 10.32
C LEU A 97 16.92 -3.81 9.62
N SER A 98 17.18 -5.03 9.16
CA SER A 98 18.48 -5.47 8.60
C SER A 98 18.40 -5.80 7.10
N ASN A 99 17.28 -5.53 6.43
CA ASN A 99 17.10 -5.93 5.03
C ASN A 99 18.21 -5.43 4.10
N ASP A 100 18.88 -6.36 3.45
CA ASP A 100 19.79 -6.07 2.32
C ASP A 100 19.00 -6.15 1.01
N TRP A 101 18.76 -5.01 0.37
CA TRP A 101 18.01 -4.93 -0.89
C TRP A 101 18.60 -5.81 -2.01
N ARG A 102 19.91 -6.09 -1.98
CA ARG A 102 20.60 -6.93 -2.98
C ARG A 102 20.14 -8.37 -2.95
N LYS A 103 19.71 -8.84 -1.77
CA LYS A 103 19.21 -10.20 -1.55
C LYS A 103 17.74 -10.37 -1.90
N GLN A 104 16.99 -9.29 -2.12
CA GLN A 104 15.57 -9.37 -2.39
C GLN A 104 15.30 -10.04 -3.75
N VAL A 105 14.34 -10.97 -3.75
CA VAL A 105 13.88 -11.69 -4.94
C VAL A 105 12.54 -11.11 -5.37
N ILE A 106 12.48 -10.63 -6.61
CA ILE A 106 11.25 -10.10 -7.20
C ILE A 106 10.30 -11.26 -7.50
N THR A 107 9.04 -11.07 -7.17
CA THR A 107 7.96 -12.03 -7.46
C THR A 107 7.83 -12.31 -8.96
N ASP A 108 7.57 -13.57 -9.33
CA ASP A 108 7.56 -14.02 -10.75
C ASP A 108 6.32 -13.56 -11.55
N ALA A 109 5.47 -12.68 -10.99
CA ALA A 109 4.34 -12.10 -11.70
C ALA A 109 4.82 -11.12 -12.79
N GLN A 110 4.20 -11.18 -13.97
CA GLN A 110 4.57 -10.38 -15.15
C GLN A 110 4.75 -8.90 -14.85
N ARG A 111 3.82 -8.31 -14.08
CA ARG A 111 3.88 -6.89 -13.69
C ARG A 111 5.15 -6.54 -12.92
N TYR A 112 5.53 -7.37 -11.94
CA TYR A 112 6.70 -7.11 -11.10
C TYR A 112 8.01 -7.32 -11.86
N GLN A 113 8.03 -8.29 -12.79
CA GLN A 113 9.17 -8.49 -13.67
C GLN A 113 9.35 -7.32 -14.65
N GLN A 114 8.26 -6.76 -15.17
CA GLN A 114 8.30 -5.54 -16.00
C GLN A 114 8.81 -4.34 -15.19
N LEU A 115 8.33 -4.17 -13.94
CA LEU A 115 8.80 -3.11 -13.03
C LEU A 115 10.30 -3.27 -12.72
N ALA A 116 10.76 -4.50 -12.46
CA ALA A 116 12.18 -4.78 -12.22
C ALA A 116 13.04 -4.51 -13.45
N SER A 117 12.56 -4.87 -14.64
CA SER A 117 13.25 -4.57 -15.91
C SER A 117 13.35 -3.06 -16.18
N ARG A 118 12.29 -2.29 -15.83
CA ARG A 118 12.21 -0.85 -16.07
C ARG A 118 13.04 -0.03 -15.08
N PHE A 119 13.00 -0.39 -13.79
CA PHE A 119 13.59 0.41 -12.71
C PHE A 119 14.86 -0.20 -12.10
N GLY A 120 15.25 -1.41 -12.51
CA GLY A 120 16.47 -2.05 -12.05
C GLY A 120 16.54 -2.18 -10.53
N TYR A 121 17.64 -1.72 -9.92
CA TYR A 121 17.85 -1.85 -8.49
C TYR A 121 16.83 -1.09 -7.64
N LEU A 122 16.17 -0.05 -8.16
CA LEU A 122 15.13 0.69 -7.45
C LEU A 122 13.96 -0.22 -7.07
N SER A 123 13.60 -1.18 -7.93
CA SER A 123 12.54 -2.15 -7.61
C SER A 123 12.86 -2.98 -6.38
N LYS A 124 14.13 -3.32 -6.14
CA LYS A 124 14.57 -4.03 -4.93
C LYS A 124 14.65 -3.11 -3.70
N LEU A 125 14.98 -1.83 -3.90
CA LEU A 125 14.92 -0.82 -2.83
C LEU A 125 13.49 -0.58 -2.34
N ALA A 126 12.50 -0.81 -3.21
CA ALA A 126 11.08 -0.72 -2.87
C ALA A 126 10.55 -1.92 -2.06
N CYS A 127 11.43 -2.80 -1.54
CA CYS A 127 11.07 -3.73 -0.47
C CYS A 127 10.83 -2.94 0.83
N VAL A 128 9.69 -2.29 0.86
CA VAL A 128 9.15 -1.49 1.96
C VAL A 128 7.68 -1.86 2.12
N PHE A 129 7.11 -1.64 3.29
CA PHE A 129 5.80 -2.17 3.66
C PHE A 129 4.88 -1.02 4.06
N GLY A 130 3.78 -0.88 3.37
CA GLY A 130 2.82 0.20 3.56
C GLY A 130 1.43 -0.29 3.92
N GLN A 131 0.67 0.59 4.53
CA GLN A 131 -0.77 0.46 4.62
C GLN A 131 -1.40 1.44 3.63
N HIS A 132 -2.27 0.93 2.74
CA HIS A 132 -3.10 1.76 1.87
C HIS A 132 -4.52 1.81 2.42
N ILE A 133 -5.10 3.01 2.47
CA ILE A 133 -6.44 3.22 3.01
C ILE A 133 -7.35 3.72 1.89
N HIS A 134 -8.46 3.02 1.65
CA HIS A 134 -9.45 3.38 0.65
C HIS A 134 -10.66 4.03 1.29
N ILE A 135 -11.06 5.20 0.76
CA ILE A 135 -12.29 5.91 1.15
C ILE A 135 -13.20 5.99 -0.08
N GLY A 136 -14.41 5.46 0.04
CA GLY A 136 -15.42 5.48 -1.02
C GLY A 136 -15.92 6.90 -1.30
N VAL A 137 -16.03 7.25 -2.59
CA VAL A 137 -16.51 8.54 -3.08
C VAL A 137 -17.53 8.36 -4.21
N ASN A 138 -18.31 9.42 -4.49
CA ASN A 138 -19.41 9.33 -5.45
C ASN A 138 -18.96 9.45 -6.92
N ASN A 139 -17.90 10.19 -7.20
CA ASN A 139 -17.43 10.49 -8.56
C ASN A 139 -15.97 10.93 -8.56
N GLY A 140 -15.42 11.12 -9.76
CA GLY A 140 -14.02 11.51 -9.94
C GLY A 140 -13.68 12.91 -9.43
N ASP A 141 -14.60 13.88 -9.51
CA ASP A 141 -14.36 15.23 -9.00
C ASP A 141 -14.26 15.23 -7.48
N GLU A 142 -15.12 14.48 -6.79
CA GLU A 142 -15.05 14.28 -5.34
C GLU A 142 -13.74 13.57 -4.96
N ALA A 143 -13.27 12.61 -5.77
CA ALA A 143 -11.98 11.95 -5.57
C ALA A 143 -10.81 12.94 -5.67
N MET A 144 -10.77 13.76 -6.71
CA MET A 144 -9.72 14.77 -6.90
C MET A 144 -9.72 15.80 -5.78
N TYR A 145 -10.91 16.29 -5.39
CA TYR A 145 -11.06 17.20 -4.26
C TYR A 145 -10.50 16.59 -2.97
N LEU A 146 -10.90 15.36 -2.64
CA LEU A 146 -10.45 14.69 -1.41
C LEU A 146 -8.94 14.42 -1.41
N CYS A 147 -8.34 14.04 -2.54
CA CYS A 147 -6.89 13.91 -2.65
C CYS A 147 -6.16 15.20 -2.25
N HIS A 148 -6.62 16.37 -2.76
CA HIS A 148 -6.04 17.66 -2.39
C HIS A 148 -6.34 18.05 -0.95
N ALA A 149 -7.56 17.86 -0.48
CA ALA A 149 -7.98 18.24 0.86
C ALA A 149 -7.25 17.45 1.96
N LEU A 150 -6.83 16.20 1.67
CA LEU A 150 -6.06 15.37 2.58
C LEU A 150 -4.57 15.74 2.64
N THR A 151 -4.01 16.35 1.60
CA THR A 151 -2.57 16.66 1.50
C THR A 151 -2.00 17.38 2.74
N PRO A 152 -2.65 18.41 3.33
CA PRO A 152 -2.14 19.08 4.53
C PRO A 152 -2.06 18.18 5.78
N TYR A 153 -2.76 17.04 5.76
CA TYR A 153 -2.81 16.10 6.88
C TYR A 153 -1.84 14.91 6.72
N PHE A 154 -1.15 14.78 5.60
CA PHE A 154 -0.19 13.69 5.39
C PHE A 154 0.90 13.62 6.46
N PRO A 155 1.47 14.72 6.99
CA PRO A 155 2.39 14.64 8.11
C PRO A 155 1.82 13.94 9.35
N HIS A 156 0.50 14.07 9.61
CA HIS A 156 -0.15 13.36 10.72
C HIS A 156 -0.20 11.86 10.46
N PHE A 157 -0.55 11.43 9.25
CA PHE A 157 -0.57 10.00 8.88
C PHE A 157 0.82 9.38 8.98
N ILE A 158 1.86 10.09 8.49
CA ILE A 158 3.27 9.65 8.60
C ILE A 158 3.64 9.49 10.08
N ALA A 159 3.38 10.49 10.92
CA ALA A 159 3.73 10.46 12.33
C ALA A 159 2.98 9.35 13.10
N LEU A 160 1.68 9.17 12.81
CA LEU A 160 0.86 8.16 13.46
C LEU A 160 1.22 6.74 13.03
N SER A 161 1.66 6.51 11.79
CA SER A 161 2.01 5.19 11.27
C SER A 161 3.50 4.84 11.39
N ALA A 162 4.36 5.79 11.77
CA ALA A 162 5.81 5.65 11.76
C ALA A 162 6.30 4.38 12.46
N SER A 163 6.96 3.50 11.70
CA SER A 163 7.44 2.20 12.16
C SER A 163 8.66 1.69 11.36
N SER A 164 9.47 2.62 10.81
CA SER A 164 10.63 2.27 10.00
C SER A 164 11.87 3.14 10.30
N PRO A 165 12.38 3.13 11.56
CA PRO A 165 13.50 3.99 11.94
C PRO A 165 14.86 3.50 11.42
N LEU A 166 14.98 2.21 11.09
CA LEU A 166 16.23 1.60 10.69
C LEU A 166 16.26 1.27 9.19
N TYR A 167 17.44 1.32 8.58
CA TYR A 167 17.71 0.83 7.23
C TYR A 167 19.06 0.14 7.19
N GLN A 168 19.07 -1.16 6.81
CA GLN A 168 20.28 -2.00 6.77
C GLN A 168 21.07 -2.00 8.08
N GLY A 169 20.36 -2.04 9.21
CA GLY A 169 20.96 -2.02 10.55
C GLY A 169 21.45 -0.64 11.02
N VAL A 170 21.28 0.41 10.23
CA VAL A 170 21.68 1.78 10.56
C VAL A 170 20.47 2.59 11.00
N ASP A 171 20.61 3.32 12.11
CA ASP A 171 19.62 4.32 12.54
C ASP A 171 19.61 5.48 11.53
N THR A 172 18.46 5.68 10.89
CA THR A 172 18.28 6.72 9.87
C THR A 172 17.98 8.10 10.45
N LEU A 173 17.73 8.19 11.76
CA LEU A 173 17.22 9.37 12.46
C LEU A 173 15.83 9.84 11.98
N PHE A 174 15.16 9.05 11.14
CA PHE A 174 13.76 9.26 10.76
C PHE A 174 12.86 8.23 11.46
N ALA A 175 11.69 8.65 11.93
CA ALA A 175 10.70 7.73 12.47
C ALA A 175 10.07 6.84 11.38
N SER A 176 9.94 7.38 10.15
CA SER A 176 9.54 6.67 8.93
C SER A 176 10.57 6.89 7.81
N SER A 177 11.50 5.94 7.64
CA SER A 177 12.47 5.95 6.56
C SER A 177 11.95 5.31 5.26
N ARG A 178 10.77 4.69 5.28
CA ARG A 178 10.08 4.12 4.11
C ARG A 178 9.95 5.14 2.98
N PHE A 179 9.61 6.36 3.32
CA PHE A 179 9.46 7.49 2.41
C PHE A 179 10.68 7.75 1.54
N SER A 180 11.88 7.66 2.11
CA SER A 180 13.13 7.91 1.37
C SER A 180 13.35 6.91 0.24
N ALA A 181 12.89 5.65 0.39
CA ALA A 181 12.96 4.65 -0.67
C ALA A 181 11.93 4.93 -1.77
N GLN A 182 10.72 5.27 -1.39
CA GLN A 182 9.61 5.51 -2.32
C GLN A 182 9.84 6.77 -3.15
N ASN A 183 10.39 7.83 -2.58
CA ASN A 183 10.75 9.06 -3.29
C ASN A 183 11.81 8.87 -4.39
N SER A 184 12.46 7.72 -4.44
CA SER A 184 13.39 7.38 -5.53
C SER A 184 12.68 6.93 -6.81
N PHE A 185 11.38 6.62 -6.75
CA PHE A 185 10.61 6.21 -7.92
C PHE A 185 10.10 7.42 -8.70
N PRO A 186 10.11 7.36 -10.03
CA PRO A 186 9.45 8.37 -10.85
C PRO A 186 7.94 8.34 -10.62
N ASN A 187 7.29 9.48 -10.80
CA ASN A 187 5.84 9.68 -10.56
C ASN A 187 5.40 9.41 -9.11
N TYR A 188 6.34 9.45 -8.15
CA TYR A 188 6.04 9.38 -6.72
C TYR A 188 5.90 10.78 -6.12
N GLY A 189 5.10 10.91 -5.07
CA GLY A 189 5.00 12.11 -4.24
C GLY A 189 3.64 12.79 -4.29
N CYS A 190 3.66 14.11 -4.12
CA CYS A 190 2.44 14.90 -4.04
C CYS A 190 1.68 14.94 -5.37
N LEU A 191 0.38 15.06 -5.24
CA LEU A 191 -0.54 15.28 -6.35
C LEU A 191 -0.14 16.56 -7.13
N GLU A 192 -0.16 16.46 -8.46
CA GLU A 192 -0.01 17.59 -9.38
C GLU A 192 -1.17 18.59 -9.20
N GLN A 193 -1.04 19.80 -9.80
CA GLN A 193 -2.10 20.82 -9.80
C GLN A 193 -3.25 20.45 -10.75
N ILE A 194 -3.95 19.36 -10.40
CA ILE A 194 -5.05 18.74 -11.14
C ILE A 194 -6.26 18.68 -10.22
N TYR A 195 -7.26 19.52 -10.46
CA TYR A 195 -8.32 19.79 -9.48
C TYR A 195 -9.66 19.12 -9.79
N ASN A 196 -9.82 18.51 -10.96
CA ASN A 196 -11.05 17.81 -11.35
C ASN A 196 -10.76 16.58 -12.22
N TRP A 197 -11.78 15.77 -12.41
CA TRP A 197 -11.65 14.50 -13.12
C TRP A 197 -11.32 14.65 -14.61
N GLU A 198 -11.79 15.70 -15.24
CA GLU A 198 -11.46 16.01 -16.65
C GLU A 198 -9.97 16.28 -16.81
N GLN A 199 -9.41 17.17 -15.97
CA GLN A 199 -7.98 17.45 -15.94
C GLN A 199 -7.15 16.21 -15.66
N PHE A 200 -7.62 15.34 -14.74
CA PHE A 200 -6.96 14.07 -14.45
C PHE A 200 -6.93 13.15 -15.67
N ASN A 201 -8.02 13.05 -16.41
CA ASN A 201 -8.05 12.24 -17.63
C ASN A 201 -7.06 12.78 -18.68
N VAL A 202 -6.97 14.10 -18.86
CA VAL A 202 -5.99 14.71 -19.77
C VAL A 202 -4.56 14.39 -19.34
N TYR A 203 -4.28 14.48 -18.04
CA TYR A 203 -2.96 14.12 -17.48
C TYR A 203 -2.64 12.64 -17.71
N TYR A 204 -3.56 11.75 -17.36
CA TYR A 204 -3.42 10.31 -17.55
C TYR A 204 -3.17 9.94 -19.03
N GLU A 205 -3.95 10.50 -19.95
CA GLU A 205 -3.80 10.23 -21.38
C GLU A 205 -2.44 10.71 -21.92
N ARG A 206 -1.93 11.85 -21.44
CA ARG A 206 -0.59 12.34 -21.79
C ARG A 206 0.52 11.38 -21.33
N LEU A 207 0.48 10.93 -20.08
CA LEU A 207 1.48 10.01 -19.54
C LEU A 207 1.42 8.66 -20.26
N SER A 208 0.21 8.15 -20.52
CA SER A 208 0.00 6.89 -21.24
C SER A 208 0.49 6.98 -22.68
N ALA A 209 0.16 8.06 -23.41
CA ALA A 209 0.60 8.27 -24.78
C ALA A 209 2.14 8.42 -24.89
N ALA A 210 2.76 8.97 -23.86
CA ALA A 210 4.23 9.09 -23.77
C ALA A 210 4.91 7.77 -23.32
N GLY A 211 4.15 6.70 -23.03
CA GLY A 211 4.70 5.44 -22.52
C GLY A 211 5.29 5.53 -21.10
N VAL A 212 4.91 6.57 -20.35
CA VAL A 212 5.38 6.77 -18.96
C VAL A 212 4.62 5.86 -17.99
N ILE A 213 3.35 5.59 -18.25
CA ILE A 213 2.50 4.70 -17.45
C ILE A 213 1.74 3.73 -18.36
N ASP A 214 1.50 2.53 -17.87
CA ASP A 214 0.65 1.52 -18.49
C ASP A 214 -0.73 1.46 -17.84
N SER A 215 -0.82 1.87 -16.57
CA SER A 215 -2.06 1.87 -15.79
C SER A 215 -2.05 2.95 -14.72
N ILE A 216 -3.22 3.19 -14.09
CA ILE A 216 -3.34 4.07 -12.92
C ILE A 216 -2.43 3.63 -11.76
N LYS A 217 -2.07 2.36 -11.69
CA LYS A 217 -1.20 1.80 -10.66
C LYS A 217 0.25 2.26 -10.77
N ASP A 218 0.65 2.86 -11.90
CA ASP A 218 1.99 3.39 -12.13
C ASP A 218 2.12 4.87 -11.71
N ILE A 219 1.04 5.44 -11.18
CA ILE A 219 1.03 6.75 -10.53
C ILE A 219 1.18 6.50 -9.02
N TYR A 220 2.36 6.81 -8.49
CA TYR A 220 2.72 6.52 -7.09
C TYR A 220 2.50 7.73 -6.17
N TRP A 221 1.43 8.51 -6.40
CA TRP A 221 1.09 9.64 -5.53
C TRP A 221 0.75 9.20 -4.11
N ASP A 222 0.98 10.09 -3.14
CA ASP A 222 0.69 9.90 -1.71
C ASP A 222 -0.80 9.65 -1.44
N ALA A 223 -1.66 10.29 -2.23
CA ALA A 223 -3.06 9.93 -2.39
C ALA A 223 -3.42 9.94 -3.87
N ARG A 224 -4.12 8.92 -4.34
CA ARG A 224 -4.54 8.84 -5.74
C ARG A 224 -5.99 8.40 -5.88
N PRO A 225 -6.68 8.85 -6.94
CA PRO A 225 -7.99 8.32 -7.27
C PRO A 225 -7.86 6.88 -7.79
N MET A 226 -8.75 5.99 -7.36
CA MET A 226 -8.87 4.62 -7.84
C MET A 226 -10.20 4.44 -8.57
N PRO A 227 -10.25 4.74 -9.87
CA PRO A 227 -11.50 4.79 -10.63
C PRO A 227 -12.22 3.44 -10.70
N GLU A 228 -11.48 2.33 -10.76
CA GLU A 228 -12.04 0.98 -10.81
C GLU A 228 -12.77 0.58 -9.52
N LEU A 229 -12.33 1.13 -8.38
CA LEU A 229 -12.89 0.86 -7.05
C LEU A 229 -13.88 1.95 -6.61
N GLY A 230 -13.84 3.13 -7.22
CA GLY A 230 -14.63 4.29 -6.80
C GLY A 230 -14.16 4.89 -5.48
N THR A 231 -12.84 4.92 -5.26
CA THR A 231 -12.25 5.35 -3.99
C THR A 231 -11.13 6.36 -4.19
N VAL A 232 -10.76 7.05 -3.10
CA VAL A 232 -9.44 7.65 -2.92
C VAL A 232 -8.60 6.68 -2.10
N GLU A 233 -7.39 6.42 -2.56
CA GLU A 233 -6.39 5.56 -1.92
C GLU A 233 -5.30 6.42 -1.30
N ILE A 234 -5.17 6.39 0.02
CA ILE A 234 -4.11 7.06 0.78
C ILE A 234 -2.99 6.04 0.98
N ARG A 235 -1.76 6.37 0.54
CA ARG A 235 -0.62 5.44 0.42
C ARG A 235 0.55 5.77 1.34
N ILE A 236 0.40 6.79 2.15
CA ILE A 236 1.50 7.43 2.87
C ILE A 236 1.90 6.71 4.16
N CYS A 237 1.05 5.80 4.67
CA CYS A 237 1.29 5.14 5.95
C CYS A 237 2.31 4.01 5.85
N ASP A 238 3.24 3.93 6.80
CA ASP A 238 3.94 2.68 7.08
C ASP A 238 2.94 1.61 7.52
N THR A 239 3.23 0.34 7.31
CA THR A 239 2.45 -0.74 7.94
C THR A 239 2.67 -0.70 9.45
N PRO A 240 1.61 -0.48 10.26
CA PRO A 240 1.75 -0.52 11.72
C PRO A 240 2.13 -1.92 12.22
N LEU A 241 2.76 -1.97 13.41
CA LEU A 241 3.14 -3.24 14.04
C LEU A 241 1.94 -4.08 14.51
N HIS A 242 0.78 -3.44 14.72
CA HIS A 242 -0.43 -4.08 15.23
C HIS A 242 -1.64 -3.76 14.34
N ILE A 243 -2.44 -4.77 14.04
CA ILE A 243 -3.67 -4.63 13.23
C ILE A 243 -4.64 -3.61 13.84
N SER A 244 -4.80 -3.58 15.16
CA SER A 244 -5.67 -2.58 15.81
C SER A 244 -5.22 -1.14 15.52
N HIS A 245 -3.92 -0.89 15.40
CA HIS A 245 -3.40 0.42 15.02
C HIS A 245 -3.69 0.73 13.54
N ALA A 246 -3.56 -0.25 12.65
CA ALA A 246 -3.94 -0.10 11.25
C ALA A 246 -5.42 0.28 11.12
N VAL A 247 -6.30 -0.35 11.89
CA VAL A 247 -7.73 -0.02 11.94
C VAL A 247 -8.00 1.39 12.46
N LEU A 248 -7.27 1.83 13.49
CA LEU A 248 -7.39 3.22 13.99
C LEU A 248 -7.02 4.26 12.94
N LEU A 249 -6.00 3.99 12.11
CA LEU A 249 -5.63 4.87 10.99
C LEU A 249 -6.75 4.95 9.94
N VAL A 250 -7.41 3.82 9.62
CA VAL A 250 -8.59 3.82 8.74
C VAL A 250 -9.72 4.63 9.35
N GLY A 251 -9.99 4.47 10.65
CA GLY A 251 -11.01 5.23 11.37
C GLY A 251 -10.73 6.74 11.36
N TYR A 252 -9.48 7.13 11.64
CA TYR A 252 -9.04 8.52 11.57
C TYR A 252 -9.22 9.10 10.16
N CYS A 253 -8.77 8.36 9.14
CA CYS A 253 -8.91 8.77 7.74
C CYS A 253 -10.38 8.97 7.34
N ARG A 254 -11.26 8.04 7.72
CA ARG A 254 -12.70 8.11 7.43
C ARG A 254 -13.36 9.34 8.08
N LEU A 255 -13.05 9.60 9.35
CA LEU A 255 -13.60 10.76 10.06
C LEU A 255 -13.10 12.07 9.44
N LEU A 256 -11.81 12.14 9.12
CA LEU A 256 -11.23 13.29 8.45
C LEU A 256 -11.84 13.51 7.06
N ALA A 257 -11.98 12.45 6.26
CA ALA A 257 -12.64 12.53 4.95
C ALA A 257 -14.09 13.00 5.07
N GLY A 258 -14.82 12.53 6.09
CA GLY A 258 -16.18 12.97 6.37
C GLY A 258 -16.29 14.44 6.80
N PHE A 259 -15.25 14.98 7.43
CA PHE A 259 -15.15 16.40 7.76
C PHE A 259 -14.84 17.29 6.56
N LEU A 260 -14.02 16.78 5.64
CA LEU A 260 -13.55 17.51 4.45
C LEU A 260 -14.57 17.50 3.29
N LEU A 261 -15.38 16.43 3.14
CA LEU A 261 -16.40 16.26 2.12
C LEU A 261 -17.76 16.84 2.53
#